data_388c87478a50a326c3c3ea7d3913d572
#
_entry.id   388c87478a50a326c3c3ea7d3913d572
#
_cell.length_a   1.000
_cell.length_b   1.000
_cell.length_c   1.000
_cell.angle_alpha   90.00
_cell.angle_beta   90.00
_cell.angle_gamma   90.00
#
_symmetry.space_group_name_H-M   'P 1'
#
loop_
_entity.id
_entity.type
_entity.pdbx_description
1 polymer ?
#
loop_
_entity_poly.entity_id
_entity_poly.type
_entity_poly.pdbx_seq_one_letter_code
_entity_poly.pdbx_strand_id
1 'polypeptide(L)'
;PRRTDIESIMVIGSGPIVIGQAAEFDYSGTQACRVLRAEGFRVILVNSNPASIMTDPEFADATYLEPITPAFVERIIAKERPDALLATLGGQTALNTAVTLHDNGVLERYGVELIGASVDAIKRGENRQQFKQVVEDLPEFPGGRAECARSYICHTLEDIRAAGEELGLPVVLRPSYTMGGVGSGFANDAAELERLGRIGLEASPVSEVLIEESILGWKEFELEVMRDRSDNVVVVCSIENFDPMGVHTGDSITVAPAMTLTDREYQHMRDVGIAIIRAVGVDTGGCNIQFAIQPQTGRMIVIEMNPRVSRSSALASKATGFPIAKIAAKVAVGYTLDEIKNDITRQTPASFEPTLDYVVVKVPRFAFEKFPNADAQLTTHMKSVGEAMSIGRNFTEALGKALRSMEDPDAPFSFADRPGEVDELLRQIRKPRDGRIQSMMQALRAGATVEQVSAASKVDEWFIDQMLMVKQVADRLRAAPGITAELLREAKRHGLSDVQIADIRKTSPELIRQLRWSLGVRPVFKTVDTCAAEFAARTPY
;
A
#
# COMPACT_ATOMS: atom_id res chain seq x y z
N PRO A 1 -14.83 24.13 10.85
CA PRO A 1 -15.94 24.43 9.96
C PRO A 1 -15.41 24.78 8.56
N ARG A 2 -16.29 24.64 7.56
CA ARG A 2 -15.98 25.01 6.17
C ARG A 2 -15.44 26.43 6.07
N ARG A 3 -14.38 26.63 5.30
CA ARG A 3 -13.83 27.94 4.98
C ARG A 3 -14.81 28.74 4.13
N THR A 4 -14.94 30.02 4.42
CA THR A 4 -15.85 30.96 3.73
C THR A 4 -15.10 31.97 2.86
N ASP A 5 -13.78 31.98 2.93
CA ASP A 5 -12.87 32.84 2.18
C ASP A 5 -12.44 32.23 0.84
N ILE A 6 -12.85 30.99 0.56
CA ILE A 6 -12.61 30.27 -0.70
C ILE A 6 -13.97 30.01 -1.37
N GLU A 7 -14.10 30.32 -2.66
CA GLU A 7 -15.29 30.06 -3.47
C GLU A 7 -15.02 29.04 -4.60
N SER A 8 -13.77 29.02 -5.09
CA SER A 8 -13.36 28.16 -6.23
C SER A 8 -12.07 27.41 -5.96
N ILE A 9 -12.06 26.14 -6.34
CA ILE A 9 -10.93 25.22 -6.12
C ILE A 9 -10.57 24.52 -7.41
N MET A 10 -9.30 24.60 -7.80
CA MET A 10 -8.75 23.78 -8.86
C MET A 10 -8.25 22.44 -8.29
N VAL A 11 -8.67 21.34 -8.90
CA VAL A 11 -8.21 19.98 -8.60
C VAL A 11 -7.37 19.50 -9.78
N ILE A 12 -6.15 19.04 -9.49
CA ILE A 12 -5.28 18.41 -10.50
C ILE A 12 -5.40 16.90 -10.36
N GLY A 13 -5.74 16.24 -11.45
CA GLY A 13 -5.78 14.78 -11.55
C GLY A 13 -4.40 14.16 -11.75
N SER A 14 -4.37 12.85 -11.91
CA SER A 14 -3.13 12.06 -12.00
C SER A 14 -2.61 11.87 -13.44
N GLY A 15 -3.36 12.29 -14.43
CA GLY A 15 -3.00 12.09 -15.83
C GLY A 15 -3.37 10.70 -16.36
N PRO A 16 -2.58 10.14 -17.29
CA PRO A 16 -2.83 8.81 -17.85
C PRO A 16 -2.73 7.72 -16.76
N ILE A 17 -3.52 6.66 -16.94
CA ILE A 17 -3.35 5.45 -16.12
C ILE A 17 -2.07 4.75 -16.56
N VAL A 18 -1.12 4.62 -15.65
CA VAL A 18 0.16 3.95 -15.85
C VAL A 18 0.42 2.99 -14.68
N ILE A 19 1.33 2.03 -14.88
CA ILE A 19 1.79 1.19 -13.76
C ILE A 19 2.39 2.09 -12.68
N GLY A 20 1.90 1.95 -11.45
CA GLY A 20 2.29 2.78 -10.30
C GLY A 20 1.39 3.98 -10.02
N GLN A 21 0.58 4.45 -10.97
CA GLN A 21 -0.35 5.57 -10.81
C GLN A 21 -1.63 5.28 -11.61
N ALA A 22 -2.46 4.39 -11.09
CA ALA A 22 -3.60 3.80 -11.78
C ALA A 22 -4.96 4.38 -11.32
N ALA A 23 -6.01 3.58 -11.40
CA ALA A 23 -7.40 3.99 -11.17
C ALA A 23 -7.69 4.50 -9.74
N GLU A 24 -6.85 4.20 -8.78
CA GLU A 24 -6.99 4.65 -7.38
C GLU A 24 -6.97 6.18 -7.27
N PHE A 25 -6.18 6.83 -8.11
CA PHE A 25 -6.11 8.31 -8.15
C PHE A 25 -7.27 8.92 -8.92
N ASP A 26 -7.81 8.24 -9.93
CA ASP A 26 -9.06 8.64 -10.57
C ASP A 26 -10.23 8.58 -9.56
N TYR A 27 -10.33 7.51 -8.80
CA TYR A 27 -11.29 7.41 -7.69
C TYR A 27 -11.12 8.54 -6.68
N SER A 28 -9.90 8.78 -6.20
CA SER A 28 -9.61 9.82 -5.20
C SER A 28 -9.97 11.22 -5.71
N GLY A 29 -9.62 11.54 -6.94
CA GLY A 29 -9.97 12.81 -7.57
C GLY A 29 -11.47 12.97 -7.79
N THR A 30 -12.16 11.91 -8.21
CA THR A 30 -13.63 11.91 -8.35
C THR A 30 -14.30 12.19 -7.01
N GLN A 31 -13.86 11.55 -5.93
CA GLN A 31 -14.39 11.80 -4.59
C GLN A 31 -14.15 13.23 -4.12
N ALA A 32 -12.97 13.78 -4.40
CA ALA A 32 -12.67 15.17 -4.09
C ALA A 32 -13.62 16.14 -4.82
N CYS A 33 -13.77 15.99 -6.14
CA CYS A 33 -14.67 16.84 -6.92
C CYS A 33 -16.11 16.77 -6.40
N ARG A 34 -16.64 15.59 -6.15
CA ARG A 34 -17.99 15.39 -5.61
C ARG A 34 -18.19 16.06 -4.27
N VAL A 35 -17.26 15.87 -3.35
CA VAL A 35 -17.34 16.42 -2.00
C VAL A 35 -17.26 17.94 -2.03
N LEU A 36 -16.31 18.51 -2.75
CA LEU A 36 -16.11 19.95 -2.85
C LEU A 36 -17.33 20.64 -3.47
N ARG A 37 -17.93 20.06 -4.52
CA ARG A 37 -19.19 20.58 -5.11
C ARG A 37 -20.36 20.49 -4.13
N ALA A 38 -20.48 19.37 -3.39
CA ALA A 38 -21.52 19.19 -2.36
C ALA A 38 -21.39 20.22 -1.21
N GLU A 39 -20.16 20.66 -0.93
CA GLU A 39 -19.88 21.74 0.04
C GLU A 39 -20.11 23.15 -0.55
N GLY A 40 -20.48 23.26 -1.83
CA GLY A 40 -20.83 24.52 -2.50
C GLY A 40 -19.64 25.28 -3.08
N PHE A 41 -18.50 24.63 -3.30
CA PHE A 41 -17.37 25.20 -4.03
C PHE A 41 -17.56 25.04 -5.54
N ARG A 42 -17.10 26.03 -6.30
CA ARG A 42 -16.91 25.87 -7.74
C ARG A 42 -15.64 25.04 -7.98
N VAL A 43 -15.76 23.90 -8.66
CA VAL A 43 -14.67 22.97 -8.90
C VAL A 43 -14.20 23.08 -10.35
N ILE A 44 -12.89 23.31 -10.51
CA ILE A 44 -12.19 23.33 -11.80
C ILE A 44 -11.26 22.13 -11.82
N LEU A 45 -11.51 21.18 -12.74
CA LEU A 45 -10.69 19.99 -12.88
C LEU A 45 -9.71 20.12 -14.05
N VAL A 46 -8.46 19.76 -13.81
CA VAL A 46 -7.45 19.58 -14.85
C VAL A 46 -6.98 18.13 -14.82
N ASN A 47 -7.22 17.41 -15.92
CA ASN A 47 -6.71 16.04 -16.10
C ASN A 47 -6.51 15.77 -17.60
N SER A 48 -5.45 15.05 -17.95
CA SER A 48 -5.13 14.76 -19.35
C SER A 48 -5.79 13.49 -19.89
N ASN A 49 -6.40 12.68 -19.04
CA ASN A 49 -7.04 11.42 -19.44
C ASN A 49 -8.55 11.61 -19.66
N PRO A 50 -9.03 11.57 -20.92
CA PRO A 50 -10.45 11.71 -21.21
C PRO A 50 -11.29 10.48 -20.83
N ALA A 51 -10.65 9.35 -20.57
CA ALA A 51 -11.32 8.09 -20.25
C ALA A 51 -11.40 7.82 -18.73
N SER A 52 -11.08 8.81 -17.88
CA SER A 52 -11.22 8.71 -16.45
C SER A 52 -12.63 9.08 -15.97
N ILE A 53 -13.06 8.51 -14.83
CA ILE A 53 -14.35 8.83 -14.23
C ILE A 53 -14.40 10.30 -13.82
N MET A 54 -13.31 10.83 -13.25
CA MET A 54 -13.28 12.22 -12.76
C MET A 54 -13.51 13.24 -13.88
N THR A 55 -13.20 12.93 -15.13
CA THR A 55 -13.38 13.83 -16.28
C THR A 55 -14.79 13.81 -16.86
N ASP A 56 -15.69 13.00 -16.33
CA ASP A 56 -17.10 13.10 -16.66
C ASP A 56 -17.63 14.51 -16.27
N PRO A 57 -18.35 15.20 -17.18
CA PRO A 57 -18.84 16.56 -16.96
C PRO A 57 -19.69 16.76 -15.69
N GLU A 58 -20.23 15.69 -15.13
CA GLU A 58 -21.05 15.79 -13.91
C GLU A 58 -20.22 16.08 -12.64
N PHE A 59 -18.90 15.84 -12.63
CA PHE A 59 -18.09 15.92 -11.41
C PHE A 59 -17.46 17.29 -11.15
N ALA A 60 -17.27 18.13 -12.18
CA ALA A 60 -16.69 19.45 -12.04
C ALA A 60 -17.52 20.51 -12.75
N ASP A 61 -17.41 21.78 -12.32
CA ASP A 61 -18.07 22.90 -12.98
C ASP A 61 -17.35 23.35 -14.25
N ALA A 62 -16.03 23.09 -14.30
CA ALA A 62 -15.20 23.26 -15.51
C ALA A 62 -14.17 22.11 -15.56
N THR A 63 -14.10 21.43 -16.70
CA THR A 63 -13.17 20.32 -16.92
C THR A 63 -12.23 20.64 -18.08
N TYR A 64 -10.92 20.58 -17.83
CA TYR A 64 -9.87 20.80 -18.80
C TYR A 64 -9.14 19.49 -19.09
N LEU A 65 -9.31 18.99 -20.30
CA LEU A 65 -8.58 17.82 -20.83
C LEU A 65 -7.28 18.31 -21.47
N GLU A 66 -6.33 18.66 -20.61
CA GLU A 66 -5.07 19.27 -21.03
C GLU A 66 -3.88 18.56 -20.38
N PRO A 67 -2.68 18.65 -20.96
CA PRO A 67 -1.49 18.12 -20.33
C PRO A 67 -1.28 18.68 -18.92
N ILE A 68 -0.97 17.80 -17.96
CA ILE A 68 -0.64 18.22 -16.59
C ILE A 68 0.83 18.65 -16.55
N THR A 69 1.07 19.84 -17.11
CA THR A 69 2.37 20.51 -17.06
C THR A 69 2.21 21.89 -16.44
N PRO A 70 3.24 22.45 -15.78
CA PRO A 70 3.15 23.79 -15.19
C PRO A 70 2.67 24.84 -16.17
N ALA A 71 3.14 24.81 -17.42
CA ALA A 71 2.77 25.80 -18.46
C ALA A 71 1.28 25.75 -18.84
N PHE A 72 0.70 24.56 -18.98
CA PHE A 72 -0.73 24.43 -19.28
C PHE A 72 -1.59 24.78 -18.06
N VAL A 73 -1.20 24.31 -16.88
CA VAL A 73 -1.93 24.59 -15.65
C VAL A 73 -1.89 26.09 -15.32
N GLU A 74 -0.77 26.78 -15.54
CA GLU A 74 -0.69 28.24 -15.40
C GLU A 74 -1.68 28.97 -16.30
N ARG A 75 -1.82 28.56 -17.57
CA ARG A 75 -2.80 29.16 -18.50
C ARG A 75 -4.24 28.98 -18.01
N ILE A 76 -4.55 27.82 -17.44
CA ILE A 76 -5.87 27.55 -16.87
C ILE A 76 -6.09 28.39 -15.61
N ILE A 77 -5.09 28.51 -14.72
CA ILE A 77 -5.11 29.39 -13.55
C ILE A 77 -5.36 30.84 -13.97
N ALA A 78 -4.65 31.32 -15.00
CA ALA A 78 -4.82 32.68 -15.50
C ALA A 78 -6.24 32.96 -16.03
N LYS A 79 -6.89 31.96 -16.63
CA LYS A 79 -8.26 32.05 -17.16
C LYS A 79 -9.32 31.92 -16.05
N GLU A 80 -9.20 30.91 -15.21
CA GLU A 80 -10.23 30.52 -14.22
C GLU A 80 -10.11 31.26 -12.90
N ARG A 81 -8.92 31.75 -12.54
CA ARG A 81 -8.64 32.46 -11.30
C ARG A 81 -9.16 31.74 -10.05
N PRO A 82 -8.79 30.47 -9.82
CA PRO A 82 -9.23 29.76 -8.62
C PRO A 82 -8.63 30.41 -7.37
N ASP A 83 -9.37 30.35 -6.25
CA ASP A 83 -8.86 30.79 -4.96
C ASP A 83 -7.86 29.81 -4.37
N ALA A 84 -8.04 28.51 -4.65
CA ALA A 84 -7.20 27.46 -4.10
C ALA A 84 -6.88 26.36 -5.14
N LEU A 85 -5.77 25.66 -4.89
CA LEU A 85 -5.30 24.50 -5.64
C LEU A 85 -5.19 23.30 -4.71
N LEU A 86 -5.83 22.19 -5.07
CA LEU A 86 -5.75 20.91 -4.37
C LEU A 86 -5.03 19.88 -5.27
N ALA A 87 -3.84 19.45 -4.86
CA ALA A 87 -2.99 18.53 -5.62
C ALA A 87 -2.71 17.19 -4.91
N THR A 88 -3.08 17.06 -3.64
CA THR A 88 -2.73 15.88 -2.82
C THR A 88 -3.55 14.62 -3.13
N LEU A 89 -4.51 14.70 -4.05
CA LEU A 89 -5.38 13.60 -4.47
C LEU A 89 -5.09 13.12 -5.91
N GLY A 90 -4.16 13.75 -6.60
CA GLY A 90 -3.78 13.44 -7.99
C GLY A 90 -2.44 12.72 -8.15
N GLY A 91 -1.97 12.04 -7.12
CA GLY A 91 -0.70 11.31 -7.14
C GLY A 91 0.54 12.20 -7.29
N GLN A 92 1.65 11.61 -7.68
CA GLN A 92 2.93 12.29 -7.79
C GLN A 92 2.93 13.37 -8.90
N THR A 93 2.24 13.11 -10.01
CA THR A 93 2.14 14.06 -11.13
C THR A 93 1.54 15.40 -10.68
N ALA A 94 0.42 15.35 -9.97
CA ALA A 94 -0.24 16.55 -9.46
C ALA A 94 0.63 17.27 -8.42
N LEU A 95 1.25 16.51 -7.51
CA LEU A 95 2.08 17.07 -6.45
C LEU A 95 3.30 17.79 -7.01
N ASN A 96 4.03 17.18 -7.95
CA ASN A 96 5.19 17.78 -8.61
C ASN A 96 4.81 19.04 -9.39
N THR A 97 3.66 19.02 -10.09
CA THR A 97 3.16 20.17 -10.81
C THR A 97 2.86 21.33 -9.87
N ALA A 98 2.20 21.08 -8.73
CA ALA A 98 1.89 22.11 -7.73
C ALA A 98 3.15 22.73 -7.12
N VAL A 99 4.14 21.92 -6.77
CA VAL A 99 5.43 22.41 -6.24
C VAL A 99 6.15 23.28 -7.27
N THR A 100 6.18 22.86 -8.55
CA THR A 100 6.80 23.65 -9.63
C THR A 100 6.07 24.98 -9.85
N LEU A 101 4.74 24.99 -9.81
CA LEU A 101 3.95 26.24 -9.92
C LEU A 101 4.25 27.20 -8.75
N HIS A 102 4.40 26.68 -7.56
CA HIS A 102 4.81 27.47 -6.39
C HIS A 102 6.22 28.05 -6.57
N ASP A 103 7.19 27.20 -6.89
CA ASP A 103 8.61 27.59 -6.98
C ASP A 103 8.85 28.61 -8.13
N ASN A 104 8.03 28.57 -9.19
CA ASN A 104 8.03 29.54 -10.29
C ASN A 104 7.24 30.82 -9.97
N GLY A 105 6.68 30.97 -8.77
CA GLY A 105 5.92 32.14 -8.36
C GLY A 105 4.54 32.26 -9.02
N VAL A 106 4.04 31.21 -9.68
CA VAL A 106 2.74 31.25 -10.37
C VAL A 106 1.60 31.37 -9.37
N LEU A 107 1.62 30.57 -8.30
CA LEU A 107 0.55 30.59 -7.29
C LEU A 107 0.45 31.97 -6.63
N GLU A 108 1.59 32.58 -6.25
CA GLU A 108 1.64 33.92 -5.69
C GLU A 108 1.13 34.98 -6.68
N ARG A 109 1.57 34.93 -7.94
CA ARG A 109 1.18 35.88 -9.00
C ARG A 109 -0.32 35.93 -9.21
N TYR A 110 -0.99 34.82 -9.10
CA TYR A 110 -2.44 34.71 -9.33
C TYR A 110 -3.26 34.67 -8.04
N GLY A 111 -2.62 34.74 -6.87
CA GLY A 111 -3.29 34.70 -5.56
C GLY A 111 -3.93 33.35 -5.24
N VAL A 112 -3.34 32.24 -5.68
CA VAL A 112 -3.87 30.88 -5.48
C VAL A 112 -3.22 30.26 -4.25
N GLU A 113 -4.03 29.83 -3.29
CA GLU A 113 -3.57 29.10 -2.11
C GLU A 113 -3.41 27.61 -2.40
N LEU A 114 -2.28 27.00 -2.07
CA LEU A 114 -2.11 25.55 -2.09
C LEU A 114 -2.72 24.96 -0.82
N ILE A 115 -3.77 24.15 -0.95
CA ILE A 115 -4.47 23.48 0.15
C ILE A 115 -4.20 21.98 0.15
N GLY A 116 -4.44 21.31 1.28
CA GLY A 116 -4.22 19.88 1.49
C GLY A 116 -2.85 19.55 2.10
N ALA A 117 -1.78 20.15 1.59
CA ALA A 117 -0.44 20.11 2.20
C ALA A 117 0.34 21.34 1.76
N SER A 118 1.13 21.91 2.66
CA SER A 118 2.04 23.02 2.34
C SER A 118 3.22 22.52 1.50
N VAL A 119 3.83 23.43 0.72
CA VAL A 119 5.05 23.09 -0.05
C VAL A 119 6.19 22.64 0.86
N ASP A 120 6.33 23.24 2.04
CA ASP A 120 7.36 22.84 3.00
C ASP A 120 7.13 21.43 3.55
N ALA A 121 5.87 21.06 3.83
CA ALA A 121 5.51 19.70 4.24
C ALA A 121 5.79 18.69 3.10
N ILE A 122 5.43 19.04 1.87
CA ILE A 122 5.72 18.21 0.69
C ILE A 122 7.23 18.01 0.55
N LYS A 123 8.02 19.07 0.59
CA LYS A 123 9.48 18.99 0.47
C LYS A 123 10.12 18.18 1.59
N ARG A 124 9.68 18.36 2.84
CA ARG A 124 10.16 17.55 3.98
C ARG A 124 9.81 16.09 3.88
N GLY A 125 8.63 15.75 3.38
CA GLY A 125 8.20 14.35 3.18
C GLY A 125 8.88 13.67 1.99
N GLU A 126 9.06 14.39 0.89
CA GLU A 126 9.57 13.83 -0.38
C GLU A 126 11.10 13.87 -0.50
N ASN A 127 11.75 14.84 0.13
CA ASN A 127 13.21 14.92 0.11
C ASN A 127 13.80 13.96 1.14
N ARG A 128 14.55 12.97 0.68
CA ARG A 128 15.09 11.89 1.50
C ARG A 128 15.96 12.37 2.67
N GLN A 129 16.83 13.36 2.45
CA GLN A 129 17.69 13.90 3.50
C GLN A 129 16.89 14.69 4.54
N GLN A 130 15.97 15.53 4.08
CA GLN A 130 15.10 16.29 4.98
C GLN A 130 14.21 15.37 5.80
N PHE A 131 13.65 14.33 5.16
CA PHE A 131 12.83 13.33 5.84
C PHE A 131 13.64 12.54 6.88
N LYS A 132 14.86 12.10 6.53
CA LYS A 132 15.75 11.43 7.47
C LYS A 132 16.03 12.32 8.68
N GLN A 133 16.34 13.60 8.45
CA GLN A 133 16.57 14.55 9.54
C GLN A 133 15.34 14.73 10.42
N VAL A 134 14.13 14.82 9.82
CA VAL A 134 12.87 14.88 10.57
C VAL A 134 12.73 13.66 11.49
N VAL A 135 13.02 12.46 11.00
CA VAL A 135 12.93 11.22 11.80
C VAL A 135 13.97 11.18 12.92
N GLU A 136 15.20 11.57 12.63
CA GLU A 136 16.31 11.59 13.60
C GLU A 136 16.11 12.64 14.72
N ASP A 137 15.41 13.72 14.43
CA ASP A 137 15.10 14.78 15.40
C ASP A 137 13.90 14.47 16.30
N LEU A 138 13.19 13.35 16.04
CA LEU A 138 12.06 12.94 16.89
C LEU A 138 12.53 12.57 18.31
N PRO A 139 11.67 12.80 19.31
CA PRO A 139 11.98 12.39 20.69
C PRO A 139 12.07 10.86 20.80
N GLU A 140 12.65 10.39 21.88
CA GLU A 140 12.64 8.98 22.23
C GLU A 140 11.23 8.56 22.71
N PHE A 141 10.78 7.40 22.24
CA PHE A 141 9.48 6.81 22.59
C PHE A 141 9.65 5.65 23.57
N PRO A 142 8.58 5.21 24.24
CA PRO A 142 8.64 4.03 25.11
C PRO A 142 9.14 2.74 24.43
N GLY A 143 8.95 2.65 23.09
CA GLY A 143 9.42 1.53 22.28
C GLY A 143 10.84 1.67 21.73
N GLY A 144 11.50 2.82 21.95
CA GLY A 144 12.82 3.15 21.44
C GLY A 144 12.80 4.41 20.54
N ARG A 145 13.93 4.73 19.91
CA ARG A 145 14.02 5.84 18.97
C ARG A 145 13.46 5.47 17.61
N ALA A 146 12.92 6.48 16.92
CA ALA A 146 12.63 6.35 15.50
C ALA A 146 13.95 6.40 14.71
N GLU A 147 14.12 5.51 13.76
CA GLU A 147 15.33 5.39 12.95
C GLU A 147 14.97 5.28 11.47
N CYS A 148 15.84 5.82 10.61
CA CYS A 148 15.91 5.43 9.20
C CYS A 148 17.01 4.38 9.00
N ALA A 149 17.10 3.81 7.80
CA ALA A 149 18.22 2.96 7.43
C ALA A 149 19.54 3.71 7.61
N ARG A 150 20.55 3.03 8.18
CA ARG A 150 21.89 3.61 8.34
C ARG A 150 22.47 3.87 6.96
N SER A 151 23.03 5.04 6.77
CA SER A 151 23.54 5.45 5.45
C SER A 151 24.67 6.46 5.59
N TYR A 152 25.55 6.45 4.59
CA TYR A 152 26.68 7.36 4.46
C TYR A 152 26.71 8.00 3.09
N ILE A 153 26.96 9.29 3.04
CA ILE A 153 27.24 10.01 1.79
C ILE A 153 28.74 9.89 1.53
N CYS A 154 29.11 9.36 0.37
CA CYS A 154 30.46 9.05 -0.02
C CYS A 154 30.84 9.83 -1.29
N HIS A 155 32.01 10.43 -1.30
CA HIS A 155 32.55 11.18 -2.44
C HIS A 155 33.77 10.50 -3.07
N THR A 156 34.33 9.50 -2.39
CA THR A 156 35.49 8.75 -2.83
C THR A 156 35.27 7.25 -2.70
N LEU A 157 36.09 6.45 -3.41
CA LEU A 157 36.07 5.00 -3.24
C LEU A 157 36.53 4.57 -1.84
N GLU A 158 37.35 5.36 -1.17
CA GLU A 158 37.80 5.10 0.19
C GLU A 158 36.64 5.27 1.17
N ASP A 159 35.84 6.33 1.02
CA ASP A 159 34.60 6.53 1.81
C ASP A 159 33.62 5.36 1.61
N ILE A 160 33.48 4.90 0.37
CA ILE A 160 32.59 3.78 0.01
C ILE A 160 33.04 2.47 0.69
N ARG A 161 34.35 2.19 0.72
CA ARG A 161 34.87 1.00 1.41
C ARG A 161 34.64 1.10 2.91
N ALA A 162 34.95 2.25 3.52
CA ALA A 162 34.73 2.47 4.95
C ALA A 162 33.25 2.34 5.34
N ALA A 163 32.36 2.91 4.54
CA ALA A 163 30.90 2.77 4.74
C ALA A 163 30.45 1.30 4.62
N GLY A 164 30.98 0.55 3.65
CA GLY A 164 30.65 -0.85 3.48
C GLY A 164 31.14 -1.74 4.64
N GLU A 165 32.33 -1.44 5.20
CA GLU A 165 32.86 -2.14 6.38
C GLU A 165 32.00 -1.86 7.62
N GLU A 166 31.59 -0.61 7.82
CA GLU A 166 30.80 -0.21 8.99
C GLU A 166 29.34 -0.69 8.94
N LEU A 167 28.71 -0.60 7.77
CA LEU A 167 27.32 -1.05 7.58
C LEU A 167 27.20 -2.59 7.56
N GLY A 168 28.26 -3.26 7.10
CA GLY A 168 28.21 -4.68 6.76
C GLY A 168 27.50 -4.92 5.42
N LEU A 169 27.93 -5.96 4.71
CA LEU A 169 27.35 -6.33 3.41
C LEU A 169 26.14 -7.27 3.62
N PRO A 170 25.12 -7.23 2.76
CA PRO A 170 24.98 -6.39 1.58
C PRO A 170 24.60 -4.93 1.88
N VAL A 171 24.95 -4.02 0.96
CA VAL A 171 24.57 -2.61 1.00
C VAL A 171 23.92 -2.17 -0.31
N VAL A 172 23.19 -1.06 -0.26
CA VAL A 172 22.58 -0.42 -1.43
C VAL A 172 23.38 0.82 -1.80
N LEU A 173 23.70 0.97 -3.07
CA LEU A 173 24.34 2.16 -3.61
C LEU A 173 23.34 2.98 -4.42
N ARG A 174 23.32 4.28 -4.19
CA ARG A 174 22.44 5.22 -4.90
C ARG A 174 23.21 6.51 -5.23
N PRO A 175 23.65 6.67 -6.47
CA PRO A 175 24.26 7.91 -6.91
C PRO A 175 23.30 9.07 -6.82
N SER A 176 23.77 10.22 -6.34
CA SER A 176 22.96 11.42 -6.24
C SER A 176 22.73 12.06 -7.61
N TYR A 177 21.55 12.64 -7.80
CA TYR A 177 21.14 13.36 -9.01
C TYR A 177 21.19 12.57 -10.32
N THR A 178 21.05 11.24 -10.25
CA THR A 178 20.92 10.39 -11.45
C THR A 178 19.48 10.10 -11.79
N MET A 179 19.17 9.99 -13.08
CA MET A 179 17.85 9.60 -13.56
C MET A 179 17.80 8.12 -13.89
N GLY A 180 16.66 7.46 -13.64
CA GLY A 180 16.43 6.08 -14.03
C GLY A 180 17.26 5.03 -13.28
N GLY A 181 17.86 5.39 -12.14
CA GLY A 181 18.62 4.46 -11.31
C GLY A 181 19.99 4.08 -11.87
N VAL A 182 20.54 4.86 -12.81
CA VAL A 182 21.88 4.63 -13.37
C VAL A 182 22.92 4.64 -12.26
N GLY A 183 23.74 3.58 -12.19
CA GLY A 183 24.77 3.41 -11.17
C GLY A 183 24.26 2.93 -9.80
N SER A 184 22.93 2.80 -9.62
CA SER A 184 22.35 2.21 -8.41
C SER A 184 22.44 0.69 -8.45
N GLY A 185 22.58 0.07 -7.27
CA GLY A 185 22.62 -1.39 -7.20
C GLY A 185 22.83 -1.92 -5.79
N PHE A 186 22.79 -3.23 -5.68
CA PHE A 186 23.12 -3.95 -4.46
C PHE A 186 24.54 -4.49 -4.57
N ALA A 187 25.37 -4.28 -3.54
CA ALA A 187 26.67 -4.89 -3.41
C ALA A 187 26.61 -5.97 -2.33
N ASN A 188 26.80 -7.22 -2.75
CA ASN A 188 26.77 -8.38 -1.87
C ASN A 188 28.14 -8.71 -1.30
N ASP A 189 29.20 -8.24 -1.95
CA ASP A 189 30.58 -8.43 -1.54
C ASP A 189 31.42 -7.17 -1.83
N ALA A 190 32.66 -7.17 -1.36
CA ALA A 190 33.57 -6.04 -1.49
C ALA A 190 33.92 -5.70 -2.95
N ALA A 191 33.98 -6.70 -3.84
CA ALA A 191 34.30 -6.49 -5.25
C ALA A 191 33.13 -5.81 -5.98
N GLU A 192 31.90 -6.22 -5.70
CA GLU A 192 30.68 -5.55 -6.19
C GLU A 192 30.56 -4.13 -5.65
N LEU A 193 30.88 -3.92 -4.36
CA LEU A 193 30.87 -2.61 -3.73
C LEU A 193 31.82 -1.64 -4.44
N GLU A 194 33.05 -2.07 -4.70
CA GLU A 194 34.03 -1.23 -5.39
C GLU A 194 33.64 -0.94 -6.84
N ARG A 195 33.17 -1.96 -7.56
CA ARG A 195 32.74 -1.83 -8.97
C ARG A 195 31.54 -0.87 -9.08
N LEU A 196 30.50 -1.07 -8.28
CA LEU A 196 29.31 -0.22 -8.27
C LEU A 196 29.62 1.18 -7.75
N GLY A 197 30.48 1.28 -6.74
CA GLY A 197 30.94 2.58 -6.20
C GLY A 197 31.61 3.44 -7.26
N ARG A 198 32.49 2.86 -8.06
CA ARG A 198 33.15 3.56 -9.18
C ARG A 198 32.12 4.05 -10.20
N ILE A 199 31.24 3.16 -10.64
CA ILE A 199 30.17 3.50 -11.60
C ILE A 199 29.27 4.61 -11.01
N GLY A 200 28.92 4.51 -9.74
CA GLY A 200 28.08 5.49 -9.07
C GLY A 200 28.70 6.87 -8.97
N LEU A 201 29.99 6.96 -8.59
CA LEU A 201 30.72 8.22 -8.53
C LEU A 201 30.87 8.87 -9.91
N GLU A 202 31.11 8.06 -10.96
CA GLU A 202 31.19 8.55 -12.34
C GLU A 202 29.82 9.01 -12.89
N ALA A 203 28.74 8.31 -12.51
CA ALA A 203 27.38 8.64 -12.94
C ALA A 203 26.81 9.88 -12.26
N SER A 204 27.24 10.19 -11.04
CA SER A 204 26.78 11.36 -10.30
C SER A 204 27.43 12.65 -10.80
N PRO A 205 26.63 13.67 -11.19
CA PRO A 205 27.19 14.96 -11.62
C PRO A 205 28.03 15.68 -10.54
N VAL A 206 27.82 15.30 -9.28
CA VAL A 206 28.52 15.88 -8.11
C VAL A 206 29.47 14.88 -7.45
N SER A 207 29.74 13.75 -8.09
CA SER A 207 30.59 12.66 -7.58
C SER A 207 30.20 12.23 -6.16
N GLU A 208 28.90 12.00 -5.96
CA GLU A 208 28.32 11.64 -4.67
C GLU A 208 27.50 10.36 -4.77
N VAL A 209 27.73 9.41 -3.86
CA VAL A 209 26.98 8.15 -3.76
C VAL A 209 26.51 7.97 -2.32
N LEU A 210 25.23 7.73 -2.13
CA LEU A 210 24.68 7.27 -0.87
C LEU A 210 24.88 5.77 -0.76
N ILE A 211 25.54 5.32 0.32
CA ILE A 211 25.66 3.91 0.70
C ILE A 211 24.70 3.67 1.87
N GLU A 212 23.81 2.72 1.73
CA GLU A 212 22.75 2.44 2.71
C GLU A 212 22.74 0.97 3.09
N GLU A 213 22.50 0.65 4.37
CA GLU A 213 22.32 -0.74 4.80
C GLU A 213 21.17 -1.40 4.04
N SER A 214 21.33 -2.66 3.69
CA SER A 214 20.28 -3.42 3.01
C SER A 214 19.23 -3.90 3.99
N ILE A 215 17.98 -3.60 3.67
CA ILE A 215 16.80 -4.07 4.41
C ILE A 215 16.06 -5.19 3.66
N LEU A 216 16.72 -5.80 2.67
CA LEU A 216 16.14 -6.92 1.93
C LEU A 216 15.76 -8.06 2.88
N GLY A 217 14.55 -8.57 2.72
CA GLY A 217 14.04 -9.65 3.54
C GLY A 217 13.46 -9.21 4.89
N TRP A 218 13.48 -7.91 5.23
CA TRP A 218 12.76 -7.40 6.40
C TRP A 218 11.27 -7.40 6.15
N LYS A 219 10.48 -7.45 7.23
CA LYS A 219 9.02 -7.34 7.16
C LYS A 219 8.65 -5.91 6.83
N GLU A 220 7.63 -5.71 6.01
CA GLU A 220 7.19 -4.39 5.58
C GLU A 220 5.77 -4.08 6.06
N PHE A 221 5.60 -2.89 6.61
CA PHE A 221 4.34 -2.38 7.14
C PHE A 221 4.07 -0.96 6.64
N GLU A 222 2.79 -0.61 6.61
CA GLU A 222 2.35 0.73 6.26
C GLU A 222 1.29 1.22 7.26
N LEU A 223 1.30 2.52 7.54
CA LEU A 223 0.23 3.20 8.24
C LEU A 223 -0.38 4.27 7.34
N GLU A 224 -1.70 4.27 7.25
CA GLU A 224 -2.47 5.39 6.71
C GLU A 224 -2.88 6.30 7.86
N VAL A 225 -2.40 7.54 7.86
CA VAL A 225 -2.56 8.49 8.96
C VAL A 225 -3.18 9.77 8.44
N MET A 226 -4.13 10.33 9.18
CA MET A 226 -4.74 11.62 8.88
C MET A 226 -4.58 12.58 10.05
N ARG A 227 -4.41 13.87 9.72
CA ARG A 227 -4.32 14.95 10.70
C ARG A 227 -5.02 16.20 10.22
N ASP A 228 -5.67 16.92 11.15
CA ASP A 228 -6.30 18.21 10.91
C ASP A 228 -5.59 19.36 11.65
N ARG A 229 -6.03 20.60 11.41
CA ARG A 229 -5.46 21.82 12.01
C ARG A 229 -5.62 21.90 13.52
N SER A 230 -6.56 21.17 14.11
CA SER A 230 -6.76 21.09 15.56
C SER A 230 -5.91 20.00 16.22
N ASP A 231 -4.98 19.42 15.46
CA ASP A 231 -4.11 18.32 15.89
C ASP A 231 -4.85 17.02 16.24
N ASN A 232 -6.07 16.85 15.73
CA ASN A 232 -6.68 15.52 15.75
C ASN A 232 -5.93 14.63 14.78
N VAL A 233 -5.47 13.48 15.26
CA VAL A 233 -4.72 12.49 14.46
C VAL A 233 -5.43 11.15 14.53
N VAL A 234 -5.60 10.51 13.38
CA VAL A 234 -6.21 9.19 13.24
C VAL A 234 -5.29 8.28 12.46
N VAL A 235 -4.95 7.13 13.00
CA VAL A 235 -4.37 6.01 12.25
C VAL A 235 -5.53 5.22 11.67
N VAL A 236 -5.80 5.45 10.39
CA VAL A 236 -6.96 4.87 9.70
C VAL A 236 -6.83 3.36 9.57
N CYS A 237 -5.63 2.89 9.23
CA CYS A 237 -5.37 1.49 8.97
C CYS A 237 -3.89 1.16 9.13
N SER A 238 -3.61 -0.01 9.70
CA SER A 238 -2.31 -0.68 9.59
C SER A 238 -2.38 -1.71 8.48
N ILE A 239 -1.31 -1.80 7.69
CA ILE A 239 -1.21 -2.67 6.53
C ILE A 239 0.09 -3.44 6.63
N GLU A 240 0.06 -4.74 6.32
CA GLU A 240 1.24 -5.60 6.26
C GLU A 240 1.40 -6.20 4.88
N ASN A 241 2.61 -6.19 4.35
CA ASN A 241 2.95 -6.87 3.12
C ASN A 241 3.36 -8.31 3.41
N PHE A 242 2.76 -9.24 2.69
CA PHE A 242 3.09 -10.67 2.75
C PHE A 242 4.52 -10.93 2.23
N ASP A 243 4.88 -10.27 1.13
CA ASP A 243 6.22 -10.33 0.60
C ASP A 243 7.16 -9.42 1.41
N PRO A 244 8.37 -9.89 1.71
CA PRO A 244 9.35 -9.08 2.43
C PRO A 244 9.87 -7.93 1.58
N MET A 245 10.59 -7.00 2.21
CA MET A 245 11.31 -5.93 1.54
C MET A 245 12.13 -6.44 0.35
N GLY A 246 12.03 -5.72 -0.76
CA GLY A 246 12.60 -6.07 -2.06
C GLY A 246 11.56 -6.30 -3.16
N VAL A 247 10.29 -6.48 -2.78
CA VAL A 247 9.13 -6.47 -3.67
C VAL A 247 8.38 -5.16 -3.46
N HIS A 248 7.99 -4.49 -4.54
CA HIS A 248 7.21 -3.25 -4.45
C HIS A 248 5.86 -3.53 -3.75
N THR A 249 5.40 -2.64 -2.87
CA THR A 249 4.15 -2.80 -2.10
C THR A 249 2.93 -3.07 -2.98
N GLY A 250 2.88 -2.44 -4.17
CA GLY A 250 1.83 -2.69 -5.17
C GLY A 250 1.80 -4.11 -5.72
N ASP A 251 2.95 -4.79 -5.74
CA ASP A 251 3.13 -6.14 -6.26
C ASP A 251 3.06 -7.21 -5.16
N SER A 252 3.01 -6.80 -3.90
CA SER A 252 2.85 -7.70 -2.77
C SER A 252 1.39 -8.05 -2.52
N ILE A 253 1.16 -9.27 -2.01
CA ILE A 253 -0.09 -9.58 -1.31
C ILE A 253 -0.09 -8.76 -0.03
N THR A 254 -1.21 -8.11 0.26
CA THR A 254 -1.31 -7.15 1.34
C THR A 254 -2.45 -7.51 2.28
N VAL A 255 -2.23 -7.36 3.57
CA VAL A 255 -3.19 -7.73 4.62
C VAL A 255 -3.48 -6.53 5.52
N ALA A 256 -4.74 -6.33 5.84
CA ALA A 256 -5.19 -5.34 6.81
C ALA A 256 -6.20 -5.97 7.79
N PRO A 257 -6.07 -5.71 9.10
CA PRO A 257 -4.97 -5.03 9.77
C PRO A 257 -3.67 -5.85 9.74
N ALA A 258 -2.54 -5.27 10.17
CA ALA A 258 -1.28 -6.00 10.32
C ALA A 258 -1.46 -7.20 11.28
N MET A 259 -0.95 -8.37 10.88
CA MET A 259 -1.19 -9.65 11.56
C MET A 259 -0.04 -10.10 12.46
N THR A 260 1.19 -9.72 12.13
CA THR A 260 2.40 -10.26 12.78
C THR A 260 3.11 -9.27 13.70
N LEU A 261 2.47 -8.14 13.99
CA LEU A 261 2.93 -7.19 15.00
C LEU A 261 2.43 -7.60 16.38
N THR A 262 3.30 -7.56 17.37
CA THR A 262 2.87 -7.52 18.77
C THR A 262 2.22 -6.17 19.06
N ASP A 263 1.39 -6.09 20.11
CA ASP A 263 0.79 -4.82 20.54
C ASP A 263 1.87 -3.75 20.84
N ARG A 264 2.96 -4.14 21.48
CA ARG A 264 4.08 -3.24 21.77
C ARG A 264 4.72 -2.67 20.49
N GLU A 265 4.95 -3.49 19.49
CA GLU A 265 5.49 -3.06 18.19
C GLU A 265 4.51 -2.15 17.47
N TYR A 266 3.24 -2.50 17.47
CA TYR A 266 2.19 -1.69 16.85
C TYR A 266 2.06 -0.32 17.53
N GLN A 267 2.02 -0.25 18.87
CA GLN A 267 1.95 1.02 19.59
C GLN A 267 3.18 1.89 19.33
N HIS A 268 4.36 1.29 19.29
CA HIS A 268 5.58 2.04 18.93
C HIS A 268 5.52 2.59 17.50
N MET A 269 5.11 1.76 16.53
CA MET A 269 4.92 2.18 15.14
C MET A 269 3.89 3.32 15.02
N ARG A 270 2.82 3.23 15.76
CA ARG A 270 1.76 4.23 15.84
C ARG A 270 2.26 5.55 16.42
N ASP A 271 2.98 5.51 17.53
CA ASP A 271 3.56 6.70 18.16
C ASP A 271 4.53 7.42 17.23
N VAL A 272 5.41 6.66 16.57
CA VAL A 272 6.36 7.18 15.58
C VAL A 272 5.62 7.78 14.38
N GLY A 273 4.60 7.10 13.84
CA GLY A 273 3.81 7.59 12.71
C GLY A 273 3.09 8.90 13.01
N ILE A 274 2.49 9.02 14.20
CA ILE A 274 1.84 10.25 14.66
C ILE A 274 2.86 11.39 14.82
N ALA A 275 4.04 11.09 15.37
CA ALA A 275 5.10 12.09 15.52
C ALA A 275 5.63 12.56 14.15
N ILE A 276 5.76 11.66 13.19
CA ILE A 276 6.22 11.99 11.83
C ILE A 276 5.25 12.94 11.13
N ILE A 277 3.94 12.64 11.11
CA ILE A 277 2.97 13.52 10.42
C ILE A 277 2.98 14.94 11.02
N ARG A 278 3.16 15.04 12.34
CA ARG A 278 3.30 16.32 13.05
C ARG A 278 4.59 17.05 12.66
N ALA A 279 5.72 16.36 12.69
CA ALA A 279 7.04 16.95 12.41
C ALA A 279 7.21 17.36 10.94
N VAL A 280 6.69 16.58 10.01
CA VAL A 280 6.65 16.92 8.58
C VAL A 280 5.74 18.13 8.36
N GLY A 281 4.69 18.28 9.15
CA GLY A 281 3.78 19.44 9.10
C GLY A 281 2.58 19.24 8.18
N VAL A 282 2.16 18.00 7.93
CA VAL A 282 0.86 17.73 7.30
C VAL A 282 -0.21 17.95 8.36
N ASP A 283 -1.05 18.96 8.17
CA ASP A 283 -2.08 19.38 9.13
C ASP A 283 -3.49 19.55 8.49
N THR A 284 -3.63 19.23 7.22
CA THR A 284 -4.89 19.35 6.47
C THR A 284 -5.08 18.19 5.50
N GLY A 285 -4.74 16.97 5.91
CA GLY A 285 -4.88 15.82 5.04
C GLY A 285 -4.32 14.54 5.64
N GLY A 286 -4.03 13.61 4.75
CA GLY A 286 -3.50 12.29 5.08
C GLY A 286 -2.14 12.01 4.46
N CYS A 287 -1.50 10.99 4.98
CA CYS A 287 -0.24 10.47 4.47
C CYS A 287 -0.18 8.96 4.62
N ASN A 288 0.67 8.35 3.81
CA ASN A 288 1.12 6.98 3.97
C ASN A 288 2.54 6.98 4.53
N ILE A 289 2.80 6.18 5.56
CA ILE A 289 4.12 6.02 6.17
C ILE A 289 4.51 4.55 6.09
N GLN A 290 5.69 4.26 5.57
CA GLN A 290 6.20 2.90 5.39
C GLN A 290 7.28 2.59 6.42
N PHE A 291 7.23 1.38 6.97
CA PHE A 291 8.12 0.87 7.99
C PHE A 291 8.69 -0.48 7.59
N ALA A 292 9.90 -0.78 8.03
CA ALA A 292 10.46 -2.12 7.97
C ALA A 292 10.84 -2.61 9.37
N ILE A 293 10.63 -3.90 9.63
CA ILE A 293 11.01 -4.54 10.88
C ILE A 293 11.93 -5.72 10.57
N GLN A 294 13.10 -5.72 11.22
CA GLN A 294 14.04 -6.83 11.11
C GLN A 294 13.49 -8.05 11.85
N PRO A 295 13.28 -9.18 11.17
CA PRO A 295 12.60 -10.33 11.77
C PRO A 295 13.30 -10.91 13.00
N GLN A 296 14.64 -10.86 13.05
CA GLN A 296 15.44 -11.49 14.10
C GLN A 296 15.56 -10.63 15.36
N THR A 297 15.63 -9.32 15.21
CA THR A 297 15.89 -8.38 16.32
C THR A 297 14.70 -7.56 16.73
N GLY A 298 13.68 -7.44 15.85
CA GLY A 298 12.56 -6.51 16.04
C GLY A 298 12.92 -5.04 15.82
N ARG A 299 14.14 -4.73 15.32
CA ARG A 299 14.53 -3.35 15.00
C ARG A 299 13.61 -2.80 13.93
N MET A 300 12.97 -1.67 14.24
CA MET A 300 12.04 -0.98 13.35
C MET A 300 12.72 0.24 12.75
N ILE A 301 12.59 0.42 11.43
CA ILE A 301 13.01 1.63 10.74
C ILE A 301 11.86 2.24 9.95
N VAL A 302 11.93 3.54 9.75
CA VAL A 302 11.05 4.29 8.86
C VAL A 302 11.68 4.34 7.47
N ILE A 303 10.94 3.96 6.45
CA ILE A 303 11.42 3.93 5.07
C ILE A 303 11.17 5.26 4.39
N GLU A 304 9.90 5.66 4.31
CA GLU A 304 9.48 6.89 3.66
C GLU A 304 8.08 7.32 4.11
N MET A 305 7.72 8.54 3.77
CA MET A 305 6.38 9.09 3.91
C MET A 305 5.94 9.69 2.59
N ASN A 306 4.69 9.43 2.23
CA ASN A 306 4.04 10.08 1.10
C ASN A 306 3.04 11.12 1.65
N PRO A 307 3.31 12.45 1.56
CA PRO A 307 2.46 13.50 2.13
C PRO A 307 1.24 13.79 1.24
N ARG A 308 0.55 12.77 0.83
CA ARG A 308 -0.59 12.78 -0.09
C ARG A 308 -1.41 11.50 0.05
N VAL A 309 -2.60 11.49 -0.51
CA VAL A 309 -3.35 10.24 -0.73
C VAL A 309 -2.55 9.35 -1.69
N SER A 310 -2.43 8.08 -1.33
CA SER A 310 -1.66 7.07 -2.04
C SER A 310 -2.56 5.94 -2.55
N ARG A 311 -1.98 4.94 -3.21
CA ARG A 311 -2.71 3.72 -3.61
C ARG A 311 -3.19 2.93 -2.40
N SER A 312 -2.34 2.81 -1.38
CA SER A 312 -2.70 2.18 -0.12
C SER A 312 -3.83 2.90 0.61
N SER A 313 -4.00 4.21 0.40
CA SER A 313 -5.17 4.94 0.91
C SER A 313 -6.49 4.45 0.32
N ALA A 314 -6.52 4.08 -0.97
CA ALA A 314 -7.70 3.49 -1.59
C ALA A 314 -7.98 2.09 -1.03
N LEU A 315 -6.94 1.27 -0.82
CA LEU A 315 -7.06 -0.03 -0.16
C LEU A 315 -7.57 0.13 1.27
N ALA A 316 -6.96 1.02 2.06
CA ALA A 316 -7.36 1.29 3.43
C ALA A 316 -8.81 1.79 3.51
N SER A 317 -9.23 2.65 2.58
CA SER A 317 -10.62 3.12 2.49
C SER A 317 -11.60 1.98 2.24
N LYS A 318 -11.27 1.06 1.31
CA LYS A 318 -12.07 -0.14 1.06
C LYS A 318 -12.03 -1.12 2.24
N ALA A 319 -10.88 -1.26 2.89
CA ALA A 319 -10.71 -2.17 4.03
C ALA A 319 -11.47 -1.71 5.27
N THR A 320 -11.51 -0.42 5.53
CA THR A 320 -12.06 0.14 6.77
C THR A 320 -13.42 0.80 6.63
N GLY A 321 -13.86 1.10 5.40
CA GLY A 321 -15.03 1.95 5.17
C GLY A 321 -14.80 3.43 5.53
N PHE A 322 -13.59 3.80 5.95
CA PHE A 322 -13.21 5.18 6.21
C PHE A 322 -12.81 5.86 4.89
N PRO A 323 -13.60 6.81 4.36
CA PRO A 323 -13.40 7.33 3.02
C PRO A 323 -12.30 8.41 3.00
N ILE A 324 -11.03 7.99 2.99
CA ILE A 324 -9.85 8.84 3.15
C ILE A 324 -9.86 10.03 2.18
N ALA A 325 -10.10 9.80 0.89
CA ALA A 325 -10.10 10.86 -0.11
C ALA A 325 -11.17 11.92 0.15
N LYS A 326 -12.38 11.49 0.52
CA LYS A 326 -13.50 12.37 0.88
C LYS A 326 -13.17 13.20 2.12
N ILE A 327 -12.64 12.56 3.16
CA ILE A 327 -12.30 13.23 4.41
C ILE A 327 -11.12 14.17 4.18
N ALA A 328 -10.10 13.78 3.42
CA ALA A 328 -8.98 14.64 3.08
C ALA A 328 -9.42 15.92 2.35
N ALA A 329 -10.37 15.81 1.39
CA ALA A 329 -10.94 16.97 0.72
C ALA A 329 -11.67 17.91 1.68
N LYS A 330 -12.43 17.38 2.64
CA LYS A 330 -13.11 18.19 3.68
C LYS A 330 -12.13 18.87 4.62
N VAL A 331 -11.13 18.15 5.09
CA VAL A 331 -10.07 18.72 5.96
C VAL A 331 -9.31 19.83 5.24
N ALA A 332 -9.02 19.66 3.95
CA ALA A 332 -8.36 20.68 3.14
C ALA A 332 -9.14 22.00 3.06
N VAL A 333 -10.47 21.97 3.17
CA VAL A 333 -11.34 23.15 3.14
C VAL A 333 -11.79 23.61 4.53
N GLY A 334 -11.10 23.19 5.58
CA GLY A 334 -11.21 23.76 6.91
C GLY A 334 -11.99 22.97 7.95
N TYR A 335 -12.58 21.83 7.59
CA TYR A 335 -13.18 20.94 8.58
C TYR A 335 -12.12 20.29 9.45
N THR A 336 -12.49 20.01 10.69
CA THR A 336 -11.71 19.15 11.59
C THR A 336 -12.31 17.74 11.61
N LEU A 337 -11.51 16.73 12.00
CA LEU A 337 -11.95 15.34 11.98
C LEU A 337 -13.12 15.06 12.91
N ASP A 338 -13.23 15.80 14.03
CA ASP A 338 -14.35 15.71 14.96
C ASP A 338 -15.66 16.34 14.43
N GLU A 339 -15.56 17.26 13.46
CA GLU A 339 -16.73 17.84 12.79
C GLU A 339 -17.29 16.96 11.67
N ILE A 340 -16.47 16.07 11.09
CA ILE A 340 -16.85 15.19 9.98
C ILE A 340 -17.48 13.92 10.54
N LYS A 341 -18.72 13.62 10.14
CA LYS A 341 -19.41 12.39 10.55
C LYS A 341 -18.88 11.18 9.77
N ASN A 342 -18.73 10.06 10.47
CA ASN A 342 -18.46 8.76 9.87
C ASN A 342 -19.65 8.32 9.00
N ASP A 343 -19.39 7.91 7.77
CA ASP A 343 -20.44 7.55 6.81
C ASP A 343 -21.16 6.25 7.17
N ILE A 344 -20.51 5.34 7.90
CA ILE A 344 -21.05 4.03 8.28
C ILE A 344 -22.01 4.16 9.44
N THR A 345 -21.56 4.74 10.55
CA THR A 345 -22.39 4.88 11.77
C THR A 345 -23.30 6.09 11.71
N ARG A 346 -22.86 7.18 11.07
CA ARG A 346 -23.48 8.52 11.06
C ARG A 346 -23.63 9.14 12.45
N GLN A 347 -23.03 8.54 13.45
CA GLN A 347 -23.05 8.97 14.86
C GLN A 347 -21.65 9.36 15.34
N THR A 348 -20.65 8.54 15.04
CA THR A 348 -19.26 8.81 15.41
C THR A 348 -18.63 9.85 14.49
N PRO A 349 -17.70 10.67 15.00
CA PRO A 349 -16.90 11.56 14.16
C PRO A 349 -15.79 10.79 13.42
N ALA A 350 -15.22 11.40 12.40
CA ALA A 350 -14.07 10.85 11.67
C ALA A 350 -12.78 10.81 12.53
N SER A 351 -12.76 11.49 13.67
CA SER A 351 -11.69 11.37 14.67
C SER A 351 -11.75 10.05 15.46
N PHE A 352 -12.83 9.28 15.35
CA PHE A 352 -12.93 7.94 15.92
C PHE A 352 -12.18 6.94 15.04
N GLU A 353 -11.12 6.36 15.58
CA GLU A 353 -10.22 5.48 14.85
C GLU A 353 -10.88 4.14 14.49
N PRO A 354 -10.80 3.68 13.24
CA PRO A 354 -11.37 2.38 12.86
C PRO A 354 -10.75 1.23 13.64
N THR A 355 -11.59 0.26 14.05
CA THR A 355 -11.19 -0.99 14.69
C THR A 355 -11.76 -2.16 13.90
N LEU A 356 -10.88 -2.94 13.26
CA LEU A 356 -11.27 -4.06 12.41
C LEU A 356 -11.36 -5.36 13.23
N ASP A 357 -12.50 -6.03 13.18
CA ASP A 357 -12.72 -7.38 13.73
C ASP A 357 -12.74 -8.46 12.63
N TYR A 358 -12.31 -8.11 11.43
CA TYR A 358 -12.21 -8.96 10.24
C TYR A 358 -10.86 -8.75 9.55
N VAL A 359 -10.55 -9.60 8.57
CA VAL A 359 -9.30 -9.54 7.81
C VAL A 359 -9.59 -9.20 6.36
N VAL A 360 -8.81 -8.28 5.83
CA VAL A 360 -8.84 -7.91 4.40
C VAL A 360 -7.55 -8.37 3.74
N VAL A 361 -7.65 -9.03 2.60
CA VAL A 361 -6.52 -9.44 1.78
C VAL A 361 -6.66 -8.86 0.39
N LYS A 362 -5.60 -8.22 -0.09
CA LYS A 362 -5.44 -7.75 -1.47
C LYS A 362 -4.43 -8.66 -2.18
N VAL A 363 -4.76 -9.12 -3.38
CA VAL A 363 -3.88 -9.90 -4.26
C VAL A 363 -3.64 -9.11 -5.54
N PRO A 364 -2.39 -8.85 -5.95
CA PRO A 364 -2.08 -8.13 -7.18
C PRO A 364 -2.37 -8.98 -8.42
N ARG A 365 -2.75 -8.33 -9.53
CA ARG A 365 -2.90 -8.93 -10.84
C ARG A 365 -1.77 -8.48 -11.75
N PHE A 366 -1.11 -9.44 -12.39
CA PHE A 366 -0.07 -9.20 -13.40
C PHE A 366 -0.62 -9.55 -14.79
N ALA A 367 0.04 -9.05 -15.82
CA ALA A 367 -0.32 -9.30 -17.22
C ALA A 367 0.88 -9.86 -18.01
N PHE A 368 1.74 -10.64 -17.36
CA PHE A 368 2.93 -11.21 -18.01
C PHE A 368 2.59 -12.11 -19.19
N GLU A 369 1.41 -12.73 -19.19
CA GLU A 369 0.90 -13.52 -20.30
C GLU A 369 0.74 -12.72 -21.60
N LYS A 370 0.56 -11.40 -21.48
CA LYS A 370 0.46 -10.47 -22.63
C LYS A 370 1.82 -9.91 -23.07
N PHE A 371 2.82 -10.03 -22.21
CA PHE A 371 4.17 -9.48 -22.41
C PHE A 371 5.24 -10.56 -22.17
N PRO A 372 5.36 -11.57 -23.04
CA PRO A 372 6.20 -12.75 -22.79
C PRO A 372 7.71 -12.43 -22.69
N ASN A 373 8.15 -11.27 -23.19
CA ASN A 373 9.53 -10.82 -23.08
C ASN A 373 9.81 -9.96 -21.84
N ALA A 374 8.79 -9.68 -21.01
CA ALA A 374 8.98 -8.93 -19.78
C ALA A 374 9.63 -9.82 -18.71
N ASP A 375 10.51 -9.23 -17.91
CA ASP A 375 11.03 -9.91 -16.72
C ASP A 375 9.93 -10.07 -15.67
N ALA A 376 9.53 -11.31 -15.42
CA ALA A 376 8.49 -11.66 -14.46
C ALA A 376 8.97 -11.70 -13.00
N GLN A 377 10.27 -11.48 -12.74
CA GLN A 377 10.78 -11.37 -11.38
C GLN A 377 10.28 -10.06 -10.76
N LEU A 378 9.64 -10.16 -9.60
CA LEU A 378 9.19 -8.99 -8.84
C LEU A 378 10.39 -8.31 -8.16
N THR A 379 10.40 -6.99 -8.21
CA THR A 379 11.46 -6.14 -7.67
C THR A 379 10.87 -4.92 -6.98
N THR A 380 11.68 -3.93 -6.67
CA THR A 380 11.22 -2.64 -6.13
C THR A 380 10.49 -1.77 -7.17
N HIS A 381 10.45 -2.19 -8.45
CA HIS A 381 9.66 -1.54 -9.49
C HIS A 381 8.31 -2.24 -9.65
N MET A 382 7.23 -1.50 -9.56
CA MET A 382 5.88 -2.04 -9.70
C MET A 382 5.62 -2.58 -11.10
N LYS A 383 5.02 -3.77 -11.17
CA LYS A 383 4.68 -4.49 -12.42
C LYS A 383 3.20 -4.90 -12.49
N SER A 384 2.48 -4.86 -11.37
CA SER A 384 1.05 -5.21 -11.33
C SER A 384 0.19 -4.19 -12.09
N VAL A 385 -0.88 -4.67 -12.70
CA VAL A 385 -1.80 -3.88 -13.52
C VAL A 385 -3.17 -3.70 -12.86
N GLY A 386 -3.42 -4.38 -11.77
CA GLY A 386 -4.66 -4.33 -11.01
C GLY A 386 -4.58 -5.19 -9.77
N GLU A 387 -5.71 -5.36 -9.10
CA GLU A 387 -5.79 -6.11 -7.83
C GLU A 387 -7.19 -6.65 -7.57
N ALA A 388 -7.28 -7.71 -6.79
CA ALA A 388 -8.51 -8.18 -6.16
C ALA A 388 -8.39 -8.01 -4.64
N MET A 389 -9.49 -7.61 -3.99
CA MET A 389 -9.58 -7.46 -2.54
C MET A 389 -10.73 -8.29 -1.99
N SER A 390 -10.53 -8.96 -0.88
CA SER A 390 -11.58 -9.72 -0.21
C SER A 390 -11.55 -9.54 1.30
N ILE A 391 -12.72 -9.63 1.91
CA ILE A 391 -12.92 -9.59 3.36
C ILE A 391 -13.26 -11.00 3.85
N GLY A 392 -12.65 -11.42 4.94
CA GLY A 392 -12.92 -12.69 5.62
C GLY A 392 -12.89 -12.54 7.13
N ARG A 393 -13.33 -13.58 7.83
CA ARG A 393 -13.28 -13.61 9.30
C ARG A 393 -11.87 -13.93 9.82
N ASN A 394 -11.06 -14.51 8.95
CA ASN A 394 -9.66 -14.82 9.19
C ASN A 394 -8.86 -14.71 7.89
N PHE A 395 -7.53 -14.77 8.01
CA PHE A 395 -6.63 -14.62 6.87
C PHE A 395 -6.87 -15.66 5.78
N THR A 396 -7.04 -16.93 6.13
CA THR A 396 -7.19 -18.03 5.14
C THR A 396 -8.47 -17.90 4.34
N GLU A 397 -9.59 -17.49 4.96
CA GLU A 397 -10.84 -17.20 4.27
C GLU A 397 -10.69 -16.02 3.31
N ALA A 398 -10.10 -14.91 3.79
CA ALA A 398 -9.89 -13.71 2.99
C ALA A 398 -8.95 -13.99 1.81
N LEU A 399 -7.84 -14.71 2.04
CA LEU A 399 -6.90 -15.11 0.99
C LEU A 399 -7.57 -16.01 -0.07
N GLY A 400 -8.29 -17.04 0.36
CA GLY A 400 -9.00 -17.95 -0.56
C GLY A 400 -10.02 -17.22 -1.42
N LYS A 401 -10.76 -16.26 -0.86
CA LYS A 401 -11.69 -15.39 -1.61
C LYS A 401 -10.96 -14.48 -2.59
N ALA A 402 -9.87 -13.82 -2.17
CA ALA A 402 -9.10 -12.92 -3.02
C ALA A 402 -8.52 -13.66 -4.23
N LEU A 403 -7.92 -14.83 -4.02
CA LEU A 403 -7.38 -15.65 -5.11
C LEU A 403 -8.47 -16.05 -6.12
N ARG A 404 -9.65 -16.44 -5.66
CA ARG A 404 -10.78 -16.75 -6.58
C ARG A 404 -11.27 -15.51 -7.33
N SER A 405 -11.19 -14.34 -6.74
CA SER A 405 -11.65 -13.08 -7.35
C SER A 405 -10.72 -12.56 -8.44
N MET A 406 -9.56 -13.22 -8.64
CA MET A 406 -8.65 -12.88 -9.73
C MET A 406 -9.19 -13.26 -11.12
N GLU A 407 -10.23 -14.10 -11.17
CA GLU A 407 -10.80 -14.64 -12.43
C GLU A 407 -9.74 -15.33 -13.32
N ASP A 408 -8.76 -15.92 -12.66
CA ASP A 408 -7.67 -16.69 -13.24
C ASP A 408 -7.77 -18.14 -12.70
N PRO A 409 -7.90 -19.16 -13.54
CA PRO A 409 -8.05 -20.54 -13.09
C PRO A 409 -6.86 -21.06 -12.29
N ASP A 410 -5.66 -20.50 -12.49
CA ASP A 410 -4.43 -20.91 -11.84
C ASP A 410 -4.16 -20.13 -10.52
N ALA A 411 -4.93 -19.07 -10.23
CA ALA A 411 -4.75 -18.27 -9.03
C ALA A 411 -5.15 -19.00 -7.73
N PRO A 412 -6.26 -19.75 -7.64
CA PRO A 412 -6.60 -20.54 -6.45
C PRO A 412 -5.60 -21.66 -6.20
N PHE A 413 -5.41 -22.05 -4.94
CA PHE A 413 -4.59 -23.23 -4.61
C PHE A 413 -5.15 -24.50 -5.26
N SER A 414 -4.28 -25.24 -5.95
CA SER A 414 -4.61 -26.56 -6.51
C SER A 414 -4.32 -27.67 -5.49
N PHE A 415 -5.26 -28.62 -5.39
CA PHE A 415 -5.15 -29.81 -4.56
C PHE A 415 -5.33 -31.11 -5.34
N ALA A 416 -5.59 -31.04 -6.64
CA ALA A 416 -5.83 -32.17 -7.53
C ALA A 416 -4.53 -32.90 -7.90
N ASP A 417 -3.51 -32.16 -8.25
CA ASP A 417 -2.25 -32.67 -8.77
C ASP A 417 -1.30 -33.16 -7.67
N ARG A 418 -0.37 -34.02 -8.05
CA ARG A 418 0.76 -34.33 -7.16
C ARG A 418 1.66 -33.11 -7.06
N PRO A 419 2.10 -32.76 -5.84
CA PRO A 419 3.09 -31.71 -5.69
C PRO A 419 4.43 -32.15 -6.33
N GLY A 420 5.24 -31.17 -6.73
CA GLY A 420 6.62 -31.40 -7.20
C GLY A 420 7.55 -31.86 -6.08
N GLU A 421 8.83 -31.97 -6.41
CA GLU A 421 9.89 -32.28 -5.43
C GLU A 421 10.16 -31.09 -4.52
N VAL A 422 10.34 -31.35 -3.21
CA VAL A 422 10.51 -30.31 -2.18
C VAL A 422 11.66 -29.37 -2.54
N ASP A 423 12.83 -29.90 -2.84
CA ASP A 423 14.03 -29.09 -3.12
C ASP A 423 13.85 -28.19 -4.34
N GLU A 424 13.15 -28.67 -5.37
CA GLU A 424 12.87 -27.87 -6.56
C GLU A 424 11.89 -26.73 -6.24
N LEU A 425 10.82 -27.03 -5.50
CA LEU A 425 9.83 -26.05 -5.08
C LEU A 425 10.47 -24.99 -4.16
N LEU A 426 11.33 -25.40 -3.22
CA LEU A 426 12.07 -24.47 -2.35
C LEU A 426 13.02 -23.57 -3.16
N ARG A 427 13.65 -24.08 -4.23
CA ARG A 427 14.45 -23.23 -5.13
C ARG A 427 13.61 -22.21 -5.87
N GLN A 428 12.43 -22.62 -6.37
CA GLN A 428 11.54 -21.75 -7.14
C GLN A 428 11.00 -20.57 -6.31
N ILE A 429 10.68 -20.77 -5.02
CA ILE A 429 10.13 -19.72 -4.17
C ILE A 429 11.15 -18.71 -3.66
N ARG A 430 12.45 -18.94 -3.88
CA ARG A 430 13.50 -17.97 -3.47
C ARG A 430 13.40 -16.64 -4.21
N LYS A 431 12.95 -16.68 -5.47
CA LYS A 431 12.78 -15.46 -6.27
C LYS A 431 11.31 -15.03 -6.24
N PRO A 432 11.03 -13.78 -5.84
CA PRO A 432 9.68 -13.25 -5.92
C PRO A 432 9.17 -13.24 -7.37
N ARG A 433 7.99 -13.78 -7.59
CA ARG A 433 7.36 -13.84 -8.91
C ARG A 433 5.85 -14.04 -8.77
N ASP A 434 5.12 -13.80 -9.83
CA ASP A 434 3.73 -14.22 -9.93
C ASP A 434 3.61 -15.74 -9.75
N GLY A 435 2.60 -16.19 -9.04
CA GLY A 435 2.40 -17.61 -8.72
C GLY A 435 3.30 -18.16 -7.60
N ARG A 436 4.12 -17.33 -6.94
CA ARG A 436 4.99 -17.78 -5.85
C ARG A 436 4.23 -18.40 -4.69
N ILE A 437 3.09 -17.82 -4.31
CA ILE A 437 2.26 -18.33 -3.21
C ILE A 437 1.69 -19.72 -3.52
N GLN A 438 1.34 -20.00 -4.78
CA GLN A 438 0.91 -21.33 -5.22
C GLN A 438 2.06 -22.33 -5.09
N SER A 439 3.28 -21.95 -5.49
CA SER A 439 4.47 -22.79 -5.32
C SER A 439 4.79 -23.05 -3.84
N MET A 440 4.57 -22.08 -2.94
CA MET A 440 4.70 -22.26 -1.50
C MET A 440 3.70 -23.31 -0.97
N MET A 441 2.44 -23.24 -1.40
CA MET A 441 1.43 -24.26 -1.05
C MET A 441 1.83 -25.64 -1.57
N GLN A 442 2.37 -25.75 -2.77
CA GLN A 442 2.87 -27.02 -3.30
C GLN A 442 4.06 -27.57 -2.50
N ALA A 443 4.97 -26.70 -2.04
CA ALA A 443 6.07 -27.11 -1.16
C ALA A 443 5.55 -27.69 0.17
N LEU A 444 4.57 -27.07 0.80
CA LEU A 444 3.92 -27.58 2.01
C LEU A 444 3.21 -28.92 1.74
N ARG A 445 2.55 -29.07 0.59
CA ARG A 445 1.90 -30.33 0.19
C ARG A 445 2.91 -31.45 -0.08
N ALA A 446 4.08 -31.10 -0.58
CA ALA A 446 5.20 -32.05 -0.79
C ALA A 446 5.87 -32.49 0.49
N GLY A 447 5.61 -31.80 1.62
CA GLY A 447 6.15 -32.14 2.95
C GLY A 447 7.22 -31.17 3.45
N ALA A 448 7.44 -30.03 2.80
CA ALA A 448 8.30 -28.98 3.34
C ALA A 448 7.73 -28.44 4.66
N THR A 449 8.60 -28.10 5.62
CA THR A 449 8.19 -27.49 6.88
C THR A 449 7.95 -25.98 6.72
N VAL A 450 7.27 -25.39 7.71
CA VAL A 450 7.06 -23.93 7.76
C VAL A 450 8.39 -23.19 7.73
N GLU A 451 9.36 -23.65 8.51
CA GLU A 451 10.69 -23.05 8.60
C GLU A 451 11.46 -23.14 7.27
N GLN A 452 11.36 -24.26 6.55
CA GLN A 452 12.00 -24.43 5.24
C GLN A 452 11.40 -23.45 4.21
N VAL A 453 10.08 -23.33 4.17
CA VAL A 453 9.40 -22.40 3.26
C VAL A 453 9.71 -20.95 3.62
N SER A 454 9.71 -20.60 4.91
CA SER A 454 10.07 -19.27 5.40
C SER A 454 11.52 -18.92 5.08
N ALA A 455 12.46 -19.82 5.36
CA ALA A 455 13.88 -19.63 5.07
C ALA A 455 14.13 -19.38 3.58
N ALA A 456 13.41 -20.10 2.70
CA ALA A 456 13.54 -19.95 1.25
C ALA A 456 12.89 -18.69 0.71
N SER A 457 11.68 -18.34 1.17
CA SER A 457 10.88 -17.24 0.64
C SER A 457 11.12 -15.91 1.36
N LYS A 458 11.62 -15.94 2.60
CA LYS A 458 11.71 -14.81 3.54
C LYS A 458 10.34 -14.26 3.99
N VAL A 459 9.26 -14.96 3.69
CA VAL A 459 7.93 -14.66 4.19
C VAL A 459 7.85 -15.09 5.66
N ASP A 460 7.16 -14.30 6.48
CA ASP A 460 6.98 -14.59 7.91
C ASP A 460 6.30 -15.95 8.12
N GLU A 461 6.82 -16.71 9.08
CA GLU A 461 6.34 -18.07 9.42
C GLU A 461 4.84 -18.11 9.74
N TRP A 462 4.30 -17.03 10.32
CA TRP A 462 2.88 -16.96 10.63
C TRP A 462 2.00 -17.15 9.39
N PHE A 463 2.33 -16.48 8.27
CA PHE A 463 1.56 -16.62 7.02
C PHE A 463 1.65 -18.02 6.45
N ILE A 464 2.83 -18.63 6.55
CA ILE A 464 3.07 -19.99 6.05
C ILE A 464 2.32 -21.01 6.93
N ASP A 465 2.28 -20.80 8.24
CA ASP A 465 1.49 -21.62 9.15
C ASP A 465 0.00 -21.53 8.85
N GLN A 466 -0.52 -20.35 8.53
CA GLN A 466 -1.90 -20.19 8.06
C GLN A 466 -2.16 -20.98 6.76
N MET A 467 -1.21 -20.99 5.84
CA MET A 467 -1.30 -21.82 4.62
C MET A 467 -1.25 -23.32 4.95
N LEU A 468 -0.43 -23.71 5.91
CA LEU A 468 -0.37 -25.09 6.40
C LEU A 468 -1.71 -25.55 6.98
N MET A 469 -2.44 -24.68 7.69
CA MET A 469 -3.79 -24.98 8.18
C MET A 469 -4.75 -25.33 7.02
N VAL A 470 -4.70 -24.58 5.92
CA VAL A 470 -5.51 -24.89 4.71
C VAL A 470 -5.15 -26.27 4.15
N LYS A 471 -3.85 -26.57 4.05
CA LYS A 471 -3.36 -27.89 3.61
C LYS A 471 -3.84 -29.00 4.54
N GLN A 472 -3.80 -28.83 5.85
CA GLN A 472 -4.27 -29.80 6.84
C GLN A 472 -5.77 -30.07 6.71
N VAL A 473 -6.59 -29.04 6.48
CA VAL A 473 -8.03 -29.21 6.20
C VAL A 473 -8.25 -30.00 4.91
N ALA A 474 -7.48 -29.71 3.85
CA ALA A 474 -7.54 -30.45 2.59
C ALA A 474 -7.17 -31.93 2.77
N ASP A 475 -6.17 -32.23 3.61
CA ASP A 475 -5.78 -33.61 3.91
C ASP A 475 -6.85 -34.35 4.71
N ARG A 476 -7.49 -33.70 5.68
CA ARG A 476 -8.62 -34.29 6.41
C ARG A 476 -9.81 -34.56 5.49
N LEU A 477 -10.12 -33.63 4.58
CA LEU A 477 -11.14 -33.86 3.54
C LEU A 477 -10.80 -35.06 2.68
N ARG A 478 -9.54 -35.25 2.30
CA ARG A 478 -9.08 -36.38 1.47
C ARG A 478 -9.21 -37.72 2.20
N ALA A 479 -8.83 -37.76 3.47
CA ALA A 479 -8.77 -38.95 4.29
C ALA A 479 -10.14 -39.38 4.87
N ALA A 480 -11.08 -38.45 5.00
CA ALA A 480 -12.37 -38.72 5.63
C ALA A 480 -13.19 -39.76 4.82
N PRO A 481 -13.80 -40.78 5.44
CA PRO A 481 -14.66 -41.73 4.74
C PRO A 481 -15.93 -41.06 4.18
N GLY A 482 -16.43 -40.02 4.83
CA GLY A 482 -17.55 -39.19 4.39
C GLY A 482 -17.34 -37.72 4.84
N ILE A 483 -17.99 -36.78 4.18
CA ILE A 483 -17.93 -35.37 4.55
C ILE A 483 -19.06 -35.08 5.55
N THR A 484 -18.68 -34.66 6.75
CA THR A 484 -19.63 -34.18 7.79
C THR A 484 -19.91 -32.70 7.63
N ALA A 485 -20.98 -32.21 8.27
CA ALA A 485 -21.32 -30.80 8.29
C ALA A 485 -20.21 -29.96 8.96
N GLU A 486 -19.57 -30.49 10.02
CA GLU A 486 -18.49 -29.82 10.73
C GLU A 486 -17.25 -29.65 9.82
N LEU A 487 -16.80 -30.76 9.20
CA LEU A 487 -15.64 -30.73 8.31
C LEU A 487 -15.86 -29.79 7.13
N LEU A 488 -17.10 -29.78 6.60
CA LEU A 488 -17.45 -28.90 5.50
C LEU A 488 -17.48 -27.43 5.92
N ARG A 489 -18.00 -27.11 7.11
CA ARG A 489 -17.94 -25.75 7.66
C ARG A 489 -16.51 -25.31 7.91
N GLU A 490 -15.67 -26.18 8.45
CA GLU A 490 -14.25 -25.90 8.67
C GLU A 490 -13.56 -25.60 7.33
N ALA A 491 -13.77 -26.41 6.30
CA ALA A 491 -13.23 -26.18 4.96
C ALA A 491 -13.66 -24.80 4.40
N LYS A 492 -14.93 -24.43 4.56
CA LYS A 492 -15.42 -23.13 4.13
C LYS A 492 -14.83 -21.97 4.93
N ARG A 493 -14.64 -22.11 6.24
CA ARG A 493 -14.00 -21.11 7.09
C ARG A 493 -12.52 -20.89 6.76
N HIS A 494 -11.87 -21.88 6.18
CA HIS A 494 -10.50 -21.77 5.66
C HIS A 494 -10.44 -21.42 4.15
N GLY A 495 -11.55 -20.97 3.58
CA GLY A 495 -11.59 -20.40 2.24
C GLY A 495 -11.65 -21.40 1.08
N LEU A 496 -11.81 -22.71 1.34
CA LEU A 496 -11.94 -23.71 0.26
C LEU A 496 -13.27 -23.58 -0.49
N SER A 497 -13.19 -23.50 -1.81
CA SER A 497 -14.37 -23.47 -2.68
C SER A 497 -14.99 -24.85 -2.89
N ASP A 498 -16.21 -24.89 -3.42
CA ASP A 498 -16.84 -26.17 -3.81
C ASP A 498 -16.01 -26.87 -4.88
N VAL A 499 -15.36 -26.11 -5.79
CA VAL A 499 -14.44 -26.66 -6.82
C VAL A 499 -13.24 -27.35 -6.16
N GLN A 500 -12.55 -26.64 -5.25
CA GLN A 500 -11.38 -27.20 -4.56
C GLN A 500 -11.73 -28.44 -3.72
N ILE A 501 -12.89 -28.44 -3.04
CA ILE A 501 -13.37 -29.61 -2.29
C ILE A 501 -13.69 -30.77 -3.23
N ALA A 502 -14.28 -30.48 -4.40
CA ALA A 502 -14.56 -31.49 -5.42
C ALA A 502 -13.27 -32.11 -5.95
N ASP A 503 -12.24 -31.31 -6.24
CA ASP A 503 -10.91 -31.80 -6.66
C ASP A 503 -10.28 -32.71 -5.61
N ILE A 504 -10.33 -32.31 -4.33
CA ILE A 504 -9.82 -33.11 -3.22
C ILE A 504 -10.54 -34.46 -3.10
N ARG A 505 -11.85 -34.45 -3.32
CA ARG A 505 -12.74 -35.64 -3.20
C ARG A 505 -12.91 -36.40 -4.49
N LYS A 506 -12.34 -35.94 -5.62
CA LYS A 506 -12.49 -36.54 -6.96
C LYS A 506 -13.97 -36.68 -7.36
N THR A 507 -14.72 -35.62 -7.22
CA THR A 507 -16.14 -35.51 -7.52
C THR A 507 -16.46 -34.22 -8.28
N SER A 508 -17.74 -33.89 -8.50
CA SER A 508 -18.09 -32.62 -9.15
C SER A 508 -18.44 -31.50 -8.15
N PRO A 509 -18.20 -30.24 -8.50
CA PRO A 509 -18.61 -29.10 -7.68
C PRO A 509 -20.11 -29.05 -7.38
N GLU A 510 -20.93 -29.52 -8.30
CA GLU A 510 -22.40 -29.62 -8.16
C GLU A 510 -22.78 -30.57 -7.03
N LEU A 511 -22.13 -31.73 -6.95
CA LEU A 511 -22.36 -32.71 -5.88
C LEU A 511 -21.93 -32.15 -4.52
N ILE A 512 -20.80 -31.44 -4.46
CA ILE A 512 -20.37 -30.74 -3.23
C ILE A 512 -21.39 -29.69 -2.82
N ARG A 513 -21.94 -28.93 -3.77
CA ARG A 513 -22.99 -27.93 -3.49
C ARG A 513 -24.25 -28.61 -2.95
N GLN A 514 -24.72 -29.70 -3.58
CA GLN A 514 -25.90 -30.45 -3.13
C GLN A 514 -25.68 -31.00 -1.72
N LEU A 515 -24.53 -31.62 -1.47
CA LEU A 515 -24.17 -32.13 -0.15
C LEU A 515 -24.15 -31.01 0.90
N ARG A 516 -23.53 -29.90 0.57
CA ARG A 516 -23.46 -28.71 1.46
C ARG A 516 -24.87 -28.22 1.82
N TRP A 517 -25.76 -28.19 0.84
CA TRP A 517 -27.14 -27.78 1.06
C TRP A 517 -27.91 -28.77 1.91
N SER A 518 -27.76 -30.07 1.67
CA SER A 518 -28.42 -31.13 2.45
C SER A 518 -27.96 -31.14 3.92
N LEU A 519 -26.69 -30.76 4.19
CA LEU A 519 -26.11 -30.64 5.52
C LEU A 519 -26.38 -29.30 6.18
N GLY A 520 -27.19 -28.42 5.56
CA GLY A 520 -27.48 -27.09 6.11
C GLY A 520 -26.31 -26.13 6.15
N VAL A 521 -25.24 -26.38 5.39
CA VAL A 521 -24.08 -25.50 5.31
C VAL A 521 -24.30 -24.50 4.17
N ARG A 522 -24.67 -23.29 4.52
CA ARG A 522 -25.00 -22.20 3.60
C ARG A 522 -24.10 -20.99 3.81
N PRO A 523 -23.82 -20.21 2.75
CA PRO A 523 -23.24 -18.90 2.93
C PRO A 523 -24.22 -17.99 3.68
N VAL A 524 -23.69 -17.08 4.45
CA VAL A 524 -24.45 -16.04 5.15
C VAL A 524 -23.87 -14.68 4.83
N PHE A 525 -24.71 -13.67 4.78
CA PHE A 525 -24.29 -12.28 4.70
C PHE A 525 -24.20 -11.71 6.11
N LYS A 526 -23.16 -10.95 6.39
CA LYS A 526 -22.97 -10.25 7.64
C LYS A 526 -22.68 -8.79 7.35
N THR A 527 -23.26 -7.91 8.13
CA THR A 527 -22.80 -6.53 8.20
C THR A 527 -21.51 -6.50 9.01
N VAL A 528 -20.47 -5.93 8.45
CA VAL A 528 -19.22 -5.65 9.15
C VAL A 528 -19.12 -4.16 9.39
N ASP A 529 -18.59 -3.75 10.52
CA ASP A 529 -18.37 -2.36 10.86
C ASP A 529 -16.95 -2.15 11.37
N THR A 530 -16.56 -0.89 11.42
CA THR A 530 -15.21 -0.47 11.80
C THR A 530 -15.15 0.21 13.15
N CYS A 531 -16.15 -0.05 13.98
CA CYS A 531 -16.29 0.53 15.33
C CYS A 531 -16.38 -0.57 16.40
N ALA A 532 -15.81 -1.77 16.14
CA ALA A 532 -15.83 -2.92 17.05
C ALA A 532 -17.24 -3.28 17.58
N ALA A 533 -18.28 -3.10 16.73
CA ALA A 533 -19.69 -3.30 17.06
C ALA A 533 -20.23 -2.43 18.22
N GLU A 534 -19.55 -1.36 18.58
CA GLU A 534 -20.03 -0.42 19.59
C GLU A 534 -21.20 0.42 19.10
N PHE A 535 -21.29 0.65 17.79
CA PHE A 535 -22.33 1.45 17.16
C PHE A 535 -23.01 0.67 16.04
N ALA A 536 -24.29 0.88 15.87
CA ALA A 536 -25.03 0.26 14.77
C ALA A 536 -24.57 0.81 13.42
N ALA A 537 -24.07 -0.06 12.54
CA ALA A 537 -23.77 0.32 11.16
C ALA A 537 -25.06 0.59 10.38
N ARG A 538 -25.07 1.70 9.64
CA ARG A 538 -26.23 2.13 8.83
C ARG A 538 -26.04 1.86 7.34
N THR A 539 -24.89 1.38 6.95
CA THR A 539 -24.56 0.96 5.59
C THR A 539 -23.98 -0.45 5.64
N PRO A 540 -24.37 -1.33 4.72
CA PRO A 540 -23.66 -2.61 4.57
C PRO A 540 -22.29 -2.32 3.98
N TYR A 541 -21.28 -2.75 4.67
CA TYR A 541 -19.90 -2.56 4.24
C TYR A 541 -19.12 -3.87 4.30
#